data_065a2dc52bc9e30dba4b2c1bf9dd091a
#
_entry.id   065a2dc52bc9e30dba4b2c1bf9dd091a
#
_cell.length_a   1.000
_cell.length_b   1.000
_cell.length_c   1.000
_cell.angle_alpha   90.00
_cell.angle_beta   90.00
_cell.angle_gamma   90.00
#
_symmetry.space_group_name_H-M   'P 1'
#
loop_
_entity.id
_entity.type
_entity.pdbx_description
1 polymer ?
#
loop_
_entity_poly.entity_id
_entity_poly.type
_entity_poly.pdbx_seq_one_letter_code
_entity_poly.pdbx_strand_id
1 'polypeptide(L)'
;MEYELVNACIITKDRWIPNGSVVVKDGLIASVNAGGPPSGKRIRLNLNGLYVYPGLFNAHDHLLSTYLPRVAPSKPYLNWLPWDNDLKSSIVFSERQQLDPEQLYLLGSYKNLISGVTSVQDHIPHFVQDPFVETMPVRILNKYALSHSICTYSLNWGDGPPERI
;
A
#
# COMPACT_ATOMS: atom_id res chain seq x y z
N MET A 1 -12.69 19.93 -2.06
CA MET A 1 -13.25 19.55 -3.39
C MET A 1 -14.37 18.53 -3.18
N GLU A 2 -15.48 18.66 -3.93
CA GLU A 2 -16.62 17.73 -3.82
C GLU A 2 -16.97 17.18 -5.21
N TYR A 3 -17.10 15.86 -5.33
CA TYR A 3 -17.50 15.18 -6.56
C TYR A 3 -18.32 13.92 -6.27
N GLU A 4 -19.00 13.40 -7.29
CA GLU A 4 -19.85 12.23 -7.18
C GLU A 4 -19.51 11.23 -8.30
N LEU A 5 -19.21 9.99 -7.92
CA LEU A 5 -19.13 8.86 -8.82
C LEU A 5 -20.55 8.34 -9.03
N VAL A 6 -21.01 8.24 -10.27
CA VAL A 6 -22.39 7.81 -10.57
C VAL A 6 -22.41 6.63 -11.51
N ASN A 7 -23.54 5.94 -11.57
CA ASN A 7 -23.75 4.72 -12.37
C ASN A 7 -22.69 3.67 -12.08
N ALA A 8 -22.36 3.48 -10.80
CA ALA A 8 -21.39 2.53 -10.32
C ALA A 8 -22.04 1.25 -9.83
N CYS A 9 -21.34 0.14 -10.00
CA CYS A 9 -21.64 -1.13 -9.35
C CYS A 9 -20.84 -1.16 -8.04
N ILE A 10 -21.48 -0.79 -6.93
CA ILE A 10 -20.76 -0.60 -5.66
C ILE A 10 -20.80 -1.88 -4.84
N ILE A 11 -19.63 -2.34 -4.42
CA ILE A 11 -19.45 -3.48 -3.53
C ILE A 11 -19.02 -2.97 -2.16
N THR A 12 -19.80 -3.28 -1.14
CA THR A 12 -19.43 -3.05 0.27
C THR A 12 -19.22 -4.38 0.97
N LYS A 13 -18.80 -4.37 2.21
CA LYS A 13 -18.65 -5.61 2.99
C LYS A 13 -19.98 -6.37 3.17
N ASP A 14 -21.11 -5.66 3.11
CA ASP A 14 -22.41 -6.24 3.47
C ASP A 14 -23.36 -6.38 2.28
N ARG A 15 -23.13 -5.66 1.20
CA ARG A 15 -24.07 -5.63 0.08
C ARG A 15 -23.47 -5.20 -1.23
N TRP A 16 -24.10 -5.60 -2.30
CA TRP A 16 -23.91 -5.11 -3.65
C TRP A 16 -24.99 -4.10 -4.02
N ILE A 17 -24.59 -2.94 -4.51
CA ILE A 17 -25.49 -1.84 -4.91
C ILE A 17 -25.32 -1.60 -6.41
N PRO A 18 -26.18 -2.18 -7.25
CA PRO A 18 -26.16 -1.89 -8.68
C PRO A 18 -26.62 -0.44 -8.92
N ASN A 19 -25.99 0.22 -9.89
CA ASN A 19 -26.35 1.58 -10.29
C ASN A 19 -26.31 2.61 -9.14
N GLY A 20 -25.36 2.44 -8.25
CA GLY A 20 -25.17 3.31 -7.09
C GLY A 20 -24.32 4.56 -7.37
N SER A 21 -24.22 5.40 -6.35
CA SER A 21 -23.31 6.55 -6.36
C SER A 21 -22.49 6.68 -5.07
N VAL A 22 -21.29 7.25 -5.20
CA VAL A 22 -20.42 7.59 -4.09
C VAL A 22 -20.12 9.08 -4.13
N VAL A 23 -20.44 9.78 -3.07
CA VAL A 23 -20.09 11.19 -2.90
C VAL A 23 -18.79 11.29 -2.13
N VAL A 24 -17.84 12.00 -2.70
CA VAL A 24 -16.56 12.31 -2.05
C VAL A 24 -16.50 13.81 -1.76
N LYS A 25 -16.16 14.16 -0.54
CA LYS A 25 -15.98 15.52 -0.08
C LYS A 25 -14.69 15.63 0.72
N ASP A 26 -13.81 16.52 0.30
CA ASP A 26 -12.55 16.81 0.96
C ASP A 26 -11.68 15.55 1.23
N GLY A 27 -11.64 14.64 0.23
CA GLY A 27 -10.89 13.40 0.31
C GLY A 27 -11.56 12.26 1.09
N LEU A 28 -12.76 12.50 1.65
CA LEU A 28 -13.50 11.51 2.42
C LEU A 28 -14.78 11.07 1.70
N ILE A 29 -15.19 9.81 1.90
CA ILE A 29 -16.48 9.31 1.45
C ILE A 29 -17.56 9.92 2.34
N ALA A 30 -18.36 10.83 1.77
CA ALA A 30 -19.45 11.49 2.49
C ALA A 30 -20.73 10.65 2.48
N SER A 31 -21.02 9.95 1.37
CA SER A 31 -22.17 9.02 1.30
C SER A 31 -22.00 7.97 0.23
N VAL A 32 -22.67 6.83 0.41
CA VAL A 32 -22.84 5.76 -0.57
C VAL A 32 -24.34 5.52 -0.73
N ASN A 33 -24.87 5.72 -1.93
CA ASN A 33 -26.30 5.69 -2.19
C ASN A 33 -26.66 4.60 -3.20
N ALA A 34 -27.78 3.93 -2.99
CA ALA A 34 -28.46 3.20 -4.05
C ALA A 34 -29.10 4.21 -4.99
N GLY A 35 -28.98 3.97 -6.30
CA GLY A 35 -29.34 4.89 -7.36
C GLY A 35 -30.59 5.74 -7.10
N GLY A 36 -30.48 6.98 -7.44
CA GLY A 36 -31.53 8.00 -7.32
C GLY A 36 -31.18 9.21 -8.17
N PRO A 37 -32.11 10.15 -8.36
CA PRO A 37 -31.81 11.35 -9.10
C PRO A 37 -30.68 12.11 -8.39
N PRO A 38 -29.70 12.57 -9.16
CA PRO A 38 -28.55 13.26 -8.62
C PRO A 38 -28.98 14.55 -7.90
N SER A 39 -28.57 14.74 -6.67
CA SER A 39 -28.85 15.94 -5.90
C SER A 39 -27.65 16.91 -5.89
N GLY A 40 -27.89 18.17 -6.18
CA GLY A 40 -26.91 19.26 -6.05
C GLY A 40 -26.02 19.50 -7.28
N LYS A 41 -25.26 20.60 -7.21
CA LYS A 41 -24.28 21.01 -8.24
C LYS A 41 -22.90 20.45 -7.89
N ARG A 42 -22.62 19.21 -8.29
CA ARG A 42 -21.32 18.57 -8.09
C ARG A 42 -20.71 18.16 -9.44
N ILE A 43 -19.40 18.06 -9.47
CA ILE A 43 -18.72 17.39 -10.59
C ILE A 43 -19.11 15.91 -10.53
N ARG A 44 -19.58 15.35 -11.64
CA ARG A 44 -19.98 13.95 -11.74
C ARG A 44 -19.10 13.19 -12.71
N LEU A 45 -18.65 12.03 -12.25
CA LEU A 45 -17.90 11.06 -13.03
C LEU A 45 -18.81 9.85 -13.26
N ASN A 46 -19.25 9.67 -14.50
CA ASN A 46 -20.06 8.52 -14.86
C ASN A 46 -19.16 7.30 -15.07
N LEU A 47 -19.37 6.27 -14.26
CA LEU A 47 -18.58 5.04 -14.28
C LEU A 47 -19.15 3.96 -15.22
N ASN A 48 -20.32 4.21 -15.86
CA ASN A 48 -20.90 3.29 -16.84
C ASN A 48 -20.99 1.83 -16.38
N GLY A 49 -21.34 1.61 -15.12
CA GLY A 49 -21.47 0.26 -14.56
C GLY A 49 -20.16 -0.36 -14.07
N LEU A 50 -19.05 0.39 -14.08
CA LEU A 50 -17.79 -0.10 -13.48
C LEU A 50 -17.95 -0.36 -11.98
N TYR A 51 -17.17 -1.33 -11.50
CA TYR A 51 -17.17 -1.70 -10.09
C TYR A 51 -16.40 -0.70 -9.23
N VAL A 52 -17.01 -0.33 -8.11
CA VAL A 52 -16.37 0.46 -7.04
C VAL A 52 -16.40 -0.37 -5.76
N TYR A 53 -15.26 -0.60 -5.18
CA TYR A 53 -15.10 -1.34 -3.93
C TYR A 53 -14.04 -0.68 -3.05
N PRO A 54 -14.03 -0.93 -1.74
CA PRO A 54 -12.99 -0.43 -0.86
C PRO A 54 -11.61 -0.88 -1.33
N GLY A 55 -10.65 0.03 -1.31
CA GLY A 55 -9.28 -0.31 -1.65
C GLY A 55 -8.74 -1.43 -0.76
N LEU A 56 -7.92 -2.30 -1.31
CA LEU A 56 -7.29 -3.39 -0.57
C LEU A 56 -6.27 -2.86 0.42
N PHE A 57 -6.11 -3.59 1.50
CA PHE A 57 -5.13 -3.32 2.53
C PHE A 57 -4.00 -4.37 2.47
N ASN A 58 -2.77 -3.92 2.25
CA ASN A 58 -1.59 -4.77 2.35
C ASN A 58 -1.04 -4.68 3.77
N ALA A 59 -1.23 -5.75 4.53
CA ALA A 59 -0.89 -5.81 5.95
C ALA A 59 0.62 -6.00 6.23
N HIS A 60 1.42 -6.23 5.21
CA HIS A 60 2.87 -6.39 5.33
C HIS A 60 3.54 -6.16 3.98
N ASP A 61 4.39 -5.15 3.89
CA ASP A 61 5.20 -4.86 2.72
C ASP A 61 6.59 -4.35 3.12
N HIS A 62 7.46 -4.33 2.12
CA HIS A 62 8.78 -3.72 2.16
C HIS A 62 8.91 -2.84 0.91
N LEU A 63 8.30 -1.65 0.94
CA LEU A 63 8.16 -0.77 -0.22
C LEU A 63 9.49 -0.48 -0.94
N LEU A 64 10.60 -0.43 -0.19
CA LEU A 64 11.93 -0.26 -0.77
C LEU A 64 12.40 -1.42 -1.64
N SER A 65 11.75 -2.58 -1.58
CA SER A 65 12.20 -3.78 -2.28
C SER A 65 11.10 -4.58 -2.95
N THR A 66 9.85 -4.23 -2.75
CA THR A 66 8.72 -5.01 -3.28
C THR A 66 8.66 -5.09 -4.81
N TYR A 67 9.30 -4.17 -5.52
CA TYR A 67 9.41 -4.18 -6.98
C TYR A 67 10.55 -5.07 -7.50
N LEU A 68 11.48 -5.48 -6.64
CA LEU A 68 12.62 -6.29 -7.04
C LEU A 68 12.17 -7.65 -7.58
N PRO A 69 12.87 -8.18 -8.60
CA PRO A 69 12.67 -9.54 -9.04
C PRO A 69 13.03 -10.52 -7.92
N ARG A 70 12.46 -11.71 -7.99
CA ARG A 70 12.78 -12.76 -7.03
C ARG A 70 14.24 -13.18 -7.14
N VAL A 71 14.93 -13.16 -6.03
CA VAL A 71 16.20 -13.85 -5.83
C VAL A 71 15.87 -15.14 -5.10
N ALA A 72 15.99 -16.27 -5.79
CA ALA A 72 15.68 -17.56 -5.20
C ALA A 72 16.50 -18.68 -5.85
N PRO A 73 17.06 -19.59 -5.04
CA PRO A 73 17.59 -20.85 -5.53
C PRO A 73 16.45 -21.76 -6.01
N SER A 74 16.80 -22.90 -6.57
CA SER A 74 15.84 -23.94 -6.97
C SER A 74 15.12 -24.62 -5.79
N LYS A 75 15.57 -24.38 -4.56
CA LYS A 75 15.00 -24.96 -3.34
C LYS A 75 14.43 -23.86 -2.43
N PRO A 76 13.35 -24.12 -1.67
CA PRO A 76 12.85 -23.20 -0.69
C PRO A 76 13.88 -22.89 0.40
N TYR A 77 13.87 -21.66 0.89
CA TYR A 77 14.65 -21.28 2.07
C TYR A 77 14.01 -21.82 3.35
N LEU A 78 14.83 -22.25 4.31
CA LEU A 78 14.35 -22.73 5.60
C LEU A 78 13.75 -21.59 6.46
N ASN A 79 14.31 -20.39 6.30
CA ASN A 79 13.84 -19.17 6.96
C ASN A 79 14.31 -17.95 6.15
N TRP A 80 14.03 -16.76 6.62
CA TRP A 80 14.33 -15.52 5.91
C TRP A 80 15.83 -15.19 5.84
N LEU A 81 16.66 -15.64 6.79
CA LEU A 81 18.08 -15.26 6.88
C LEU A 81 18.92 -15.74 5.69
N PRO A 82 18.87 -17.02 5.25
CA PRO A 82 19.53 -17.43 4.02
C PRO A 82 19.04 -16.67 2.78
N TRP A 83 17.76 -16.36 2.71
CA TRP A 83 17.20 -15.54 1.65
C TRP A 83 17.79 -14.12 1.66
N ASP A 84 17.89 -13.48 2.81
CA ASP A 84 18.44 -12.14 2.97
C ASP A 84 19.93 -12.08 2.56
N ASN A 85 20.69 -13.12 2.93
CA ASN A 85 22.09 -13.24 2.53
C ASN A 85 22.25 -13.39 1.00
N ASP A 86 21.43 -14.22 0.37
CA ASP A 86 21.44 -14.39 -1.09
C ASP A 86 20.99 -13.12 -1.79
N LEU A 87 19.97 -12.43 -1.27
CA LEU A 87 19.53 -11.13 -1.78
C LEU A 87 20.67 -10.11 -1.73
N LYS A 88 21.31 -9.95 -0.59
CA LYS A 88 22.41 -8.99 -0.38
C LYS A 88 23.64 -9.25 -1.23
N SER A 89 23.88 -10.51 -1.60
CA SER A 89 24.97 -10.90 -2.49
C SER A 89 24.62 -10.86 -3.98
N SER A 90 23.36 -10.59 -4.31
CA SER A 90 22.87 -10.60 -5.69
C SER A 90 23.15 -9.29 -6.44
N ILE A 91 23.21 -9.39 -7.78
CA ILE A 91 23.28 -8.21 -8.64
C ILE A 91 22.05 -7.31 -8.48
N VAL A 92 20.89 -7.90 -8.20
CA VAL A 92 19.64 -7.17 -7.95
C VAL A 92 19.78 -6.19 -6.81
N PHE A 93 20.46 -6.60 -5.73
CA PHE A 93 20.71 -5.73 -4.58
C PHE A 93 21.71 -4.63 -4.92
N SER A 94 22.77 -4.94 -5.67
CA SER A 94 23.77 -3.93 -6.08
C SER A 94 23.16 -2.89 -7.03
N GLU A 95 22.29 -3.29 -7.94
CA GLU A 95 21.56 -2.36 -8.82
C GLU A 95 20.61 -1.46 -8.02
N ARG A 96 19.90 -2.03 -7.04
CA ARG A 96 19.05 -1.28 -6.13
C ARG A 96 19.82 -0.19 -5.39
N GLN A 97 21.05 -0.45 -4.96
CA GLN A 97 21.87 0.51 -4.23
C GLN A 97 22.21 1.77 -5.05
N GLN A 98 22.03 1.72 -6.36
CA GLN A 98 22.25 2.87 -7.25
C GLN A 98 21.03 3.79 -7.38
N LEU A 99 19.88 3.36 -6.89
CA LEU A 99 18.64 4.13 -6.95
C LEU A 99 18.42 4.90 -5.66
N ASP A 100 17.83 6.07 -5.81
CA ASP A 100 17.42 6.89 -4.67
C ASP A 100 16.34 6.19 -3.85
N PRO A 101 16.46 6.14 -2.51
CA PRO A 101 15.46 5.51 -1.64
C PRO A 101 14.05 6.04 -1.82
N GLU A 102 13.87 7.34 -2.05
CA GLU A 102 12.55 7.93 -2.28
C GLU A 102 11.92 7.43 -3.58
N GLN A 103 12.72 7.29 -4.64
CA GLN A 103 12.25 6.71 -5.91
C GLN A 103 11.86 5.24 -5.74
N LEU A 104 12.63 4.47 -4.99
CA LEU A 104 12.32 3.07 -4.69
C LEU A 104 11.02 2.93 -3.91
N TYR A 105 10.85 3.78 -2.93
CA TYR A 105 9.66 3.82 -2.09
C TYR A 105 8.41 4.17 -2.91
N LEU A 106 8.55 5.13 -3.81
CA LEU A 106 7.51 5.54 -4.74
C LEU A 106 7.13 4.40 -5.70
N LEU A 107 8.12 3.70 -6.27
CA LEU A 107 7.90 2.53 -7.13
C LEU A 107 7.13 1.42 -6.40
N GLY A 108 7.53 1.08 -5.18
CA GLY A 108 6.83 0.11 -4.34
C GLY A 108 5.38 0.52 -4.06
N SER A 109 5.16 1.80 -3.82
CA SER A 109 3.83 2.37 -3.61
C SER A 109 2.95 2.25 -4.87
N TYR A 110 3.47 2.58 -6.03
CA TYR A 110 2.74 2.41 -7.31
C TYR A 110 2.45 0.94 -7.62
N LYS A 111 3.37 0.03 -7.33
CA LYS A 111 3.13 -1.40 -7.49
C LYS A 111 1.93 -1.88 -6.66
N ASN A 112 1.82 -1.41 -5.43
CA ASN A 112 0.66 -1.67 -4.58
C ASN A 112 -0.61 -1.08 -5.20
N LEU A 113 -0.58 0.19 -5.61
CA LEU A 113 -1.74 0.88 -6.18
C LEU A 113 -2.28 0.17 -7.45
N ILE A 114 -1.39 -0.24 -8.36
CA ILE A 114 -1.76 -0.98 -9.57
C ILE A 114 -2.41 -2.32 -9.23
N SER A 115 -2.06 -2.91 -8.09
CA SER A 115 -2.67 -4.14 -7.59
C SER A 115 -4.00 -3.92 -6.84
N GLY A 116 -4.52 -2.68 -6.82
CA GLY A 116 -5.75 -2.33 -6.10
C GLY A 116 -5.57 -2.08 -4.61
N VAL A 117 -4.33 -2.08 -4.12
CA VAL A 117 -3.98 -1.78 -2.73
C VAL A 117 -3.91 -0.27 -2.55
N THR A 118 -4.68 0.26 -1.60
CA THR A 118 -4.71 1.69 -1.29
C THR A 118 -4.14 2.04 0.08
N SER A 119 -3.90 1.02 0.92
CA SER A 119 -3.31 1.19 2.25
C SER A 119 -2.28 0.10 2.51
N VAL A 120 -1.13 0.48 3.05
CA VAL A 120 0.02 -0.41 3.23
C VAL A 120 0.56 -0.29 4.65
N GLN A 121 0.84 -1.43 5.27
CA GLN A 121 1.71 -1.55 6.43
C GLN A 121 3.12 -1.83 5.93
N ASP A 122 4.04 -0.90 6.11
CA ASP A 122 5.45 -1.06 5.78
C ASP A 122 6.34 -0.91 7.00
N HIS A 123 7.51 -1.52 6.95
CA HIS A 123 8.60 -1.26 7.89
C HIS A 123 9.35 -0.01 7.43
N ILE A 124 8.83 1.16 7.74
CA ILE A 124 9.39 2.42 7.26
C ILE A 124 10.86 2.52 7.68
N PRO A 125 11.79 2.60 6.74
CA PRO A 125 13.18 2.80 7.06
C PRO A 125 13.38 4.19 7.68
N HIS A 126 14.26 4.29 8.65
CA HIS A 126 14.57 5.54 9.36
C HIS A 126 15.08 6.68 8.48
N PHE A 127 15.47 6.39 7.23
CA PHE A 127 15.95 7.39 6.29
C PHE A 127 14.87 7.96 5.35
N VAL A 128 13.64 7.46 5.44
CA VAL A 128 12.50 8.02 4.70
C VAL A 128 11.76 8.98 5.62
N GLN A 129 11.74 10.25 5.25
CA GLN A 129 11.15 11.29 6.08
C GLN A 129 9.62 11.28 6.02
N ASP A 130 8.98 11.60 7.15
CA ASP A 130 7.52 11.66 7.27
C ASP A 130 6.83 12.53 6.19
N PRO A 131 7.32 13.75 5.84
CA PRO A 131 6.72 14.54 4.79
C PRO A 131 6.70 13.86 3.43
N PHE A 132 7.71 13.06 3.11
CA PHE A 132 7.74 12.27 1.88
C PHE A 132 6.70 11.14 1.92
N VAL A 133 6.57 10.46 3.05
CA VAL A 133 5.57 9.38 3.25
C VAL A 133 4.15 9.90 3.03
N GLU A 134 3.86 11.13 3.42
CA GLU A 134 2.55 11.77 3.21
C GLU A 134 2.23 12.04 1.74
N THR A 135 3.22 12.10 0.87
CA THR A 135 3.04 12.30 -0.58
C THR A 135 2.83 11.02 -1.37
N MET A 136 2.91 9.85 -0.72
CA MET A 136 2.78 8.56 -1.40
C MET A 136 1.38 8.36 -2.00
N PRO A 137 1.28 7.68 -3.16
CA PRO A 137 -0.01 7.40 -3.80
C PRO A 137 -0.87 6.39 -3.04
N VAL A 138 -0.31 5.71 -2.05
CA VAL A 138 -0.99 4.82 -1.11
C VAL A 138 -0.89 5.36 0.30
N ARG A 139 -1.87 5.04 1.13
CA ARG A 139 -1.83 5.39 2.55
C ARG A 139 -0.85 4.49 3.29
N ILE A 140 0.18 5.06 3.88
CA ILE A 140 1.11 4.31 4.74
C ILE A 140 0.61 4.39 6.18
N LEU A 141 0.58 3.25 6.86
CA LEU A 141 0.32 3.22 8.31
C LEU A 141 1.55 3.71 9.05
N ASN A 142 1.35 4.71 9.91
CA ASN A 142 2.41 5.35 10.69
C ASN A 142 2.37 5.01 12.18
N LYS A 143 1.41 4.19 12.62
CA LYS A 143 1.28 3.73 14.01
C LYS A 143 1.31 2.21 14.04
N TYR A 144 2.43 1.63 14.38
CA TYR A 144 2.64 0.20 14.47
C TYR A 144 3.79 -0.12 15.41
N ALA A 145 3.82 -1.34 15.93
CA ALA A 145 4.95 -1.89 16.64
C ALA A 145 5.71 -2.86 15.74
N LEU A 146 7.02 -2.88 15.84
CA LEU A 146 7.87 -3.86 15.17
C LEU A 146 8.15 -5.03 16.12
N SER A 147 7.98 -6.25 15.61
CA SER A 147 8.40 -7.45 16.28
C SER A 147 9.29 -8.25 15.34
N HIS A 148 10.51 -8.53 15.77
CA HIS A 148 11.42 -9.37 15.01
C HIS A 148 11.03 -10.85 15.14
N SER A 149 11.43 -11.64 14.16
CA SER A 149 11.20 -13.08 14.18
C SER A 149 11.87 -13.70 15.42
N ILE A 150 11.16 -14.55 16.13
CA ILE A 150 11.62 -15.26 17.32
C ILE A 150 12.89 -16.10 17.03
N CYS A 151 13.11 -16.48 15.79
CA CYS A 151 14.25 -17.28 15.36
C CYS A 151 15.52 -16.46 15.07
N THR A 152 15.49 -15.15 15.22
CA THR A 152 16.63 -14.28 14.97
C THR A 152 17.44 -14.03 16.23
N TYR A 153 18.12 -15.04 16.67
CA TYR A 153 19.08 -14.89 17.76
C TYR A 153 20.22 -13.99 17.30
N SER A 154 20.56 -12.98 18.09
CA SER A 154 21.76 -12.15 17.95
C SER A 154 21.93 -11.37 16.65
N LEU A 155 20.88 -10.96 16.01
CA LEU A 155 20.99 -9.94 14.98
C LEU A 155 21.00 -8.58 15.68
N ASN A 156 22.14 -7.93 15.70
CA ASN A 156 22.29 -6.51 16.04
C ASN A 156 21.70 -5.65 14.92
N TRP A 157 20.42 -5.76 14.74
CA TRP A 157 19.64 -4.94 13.82
C TRP A 157 19.08 -3.78 14.60
N GLY A 158 19.91 -2.73 14.77
CA GLY A 158 19.41 -1.50 15.33
C GLY A 158 18.35 -1.73 16.39
N ASP A 159 18.74 -2.31 17.52
CA ASP A 159 17.88 -2.63 18.63
C ASP A 159 17.32 -1.36 19.30
N GLY A 160 16.84 -0.45 18.48
CA GLY A 160 16.00 0.62 18.96
C GLY A 160 14.71 0.01 19.52
N PRO A 161 14.19 0.51 20.63
CA PRO A 161 12.84 0.16 21.06
C PRO A 161 11.87 0.38 19.90
N PRO A 162 10.73 -0.30 19.87
CA PRO A 162 9.69 -0.04 18.88
C PRO A 162 9.32 1.44 18.94
N GLU A 163 9.87 2.22 18.04
CA GLU A 163 9.86 3.68 18.14
C GLU A 163 8.48 4.28 17.87
N ARG A 164 7.51 3.43 17.43
CA ARG A 164 6.16 3.88 17.13
C ARG A 164 5.13 2.84 17.60
N ILE A 165 4.69 3.00 18.80
CA ILE A 165 3.46 2.37 19.31
C ILE A 165 2.31 3.36 19.20
#